data_ab19a0811589e7070682e4feaeecb86b
#
_entry.id   ab19a0811589e7070682e4feaeecb86b
#
_cell.length_a   1.000
_cell.length_b   1.000
_cell.length_c   1.000
_cell.angle_alpha   90.00
_cell.angle_beta   90.00
_cell.angle_gamma   90.00
#
_symmetry.space_group_name_H-M   'P 1'
#
loop_
_entity.id
_entity.type
_entity.pdbx_description
1 polymer ?
#
loop_
_entity_poly.entity_id
_entity_poly.type
_entity_poly.pdbx_seq_one_letter_code
_entity_poly.pdbx_strand_id
1 'polypeptide(L)'
;MRLTICSYDYTKGKLNELVDIIIDSGAKLFVSAVGVPPKSVVEKLHKHGILYMNMIGHPKHIKKCLDIGVDIICAQGGEGGGHTGDVPTSIFIPAAVKMVEGYKSPLTGEQVQIVAAGGIFNGQSLAAMLTFGATGVWVGTRFVLSEEAGAPKAHQEAVRTAGWDDNIRTIIFTGRPLRIRTNPYVANWEENRQAEIKELTSKGILPVEHDLEKMGDDLDDETMDNARPFLMGKVAAVVNERKNAREIVDEIVTDAVKWLNIGNSFIVSKSKL
;
A
#
# COMPACT_ATOMS: atom_id res chain seq x y z
N MET A 1 -6.48 -19.21 -21.28
CA MET A 1 -5.68 -18.10 -21.84
C MET A 1 -4.86 -17.52 -20.71
N ARG A 2 -3.56 -17.85 -20.61
CA ARG A 2 -2.67 -17.28 -19.59
C ARG A 2 -2.33 -15.86 -20.03
N LEU A 3 -2.90 -14.88 -19.34
CA LEU A 3 -2.39 -13.52 -19.41
C LEU A 3 -0.98 -13.55 -18.83
N THR A 4 0.01 -13.52 -19.68
CA THR A 4 1.39 -13.22 -19.31
C THR A 4 1.42 -11.73 -19.01
N ILE A 5 0.98 -11.37 -17.81
CA ILE A 5 1.21 -10.03 -17.29
C ILE A 5 2.73 -9.92 -17.17
N CYS A 6 3.30 -8.95 -17.85
CA CYS A 6 4.71 -8.61 -17.77
C CYS A 6 5.11 -8.63 -16.29
N SER A 7 5.86 -9.65 -15.88
CA SER A 7 6.42 -9.72 -14.54
C SER A 7 7.61 -8.76 -14.53
N TYR A 8 7.34 -7.47 -14.26
CA TYR A 8 8.42 -6.53 -14.02
C TYR A 8 9.16 -7.04 -12.79
N ASP A 9 10.30 -7.65 -13.01
CA ASP A 9 11.18 -8.07 -11.93
C ASP A 9 11.99 -6.86 -11.46
N TYR A 10 11.48 -6.19 -10.43
CA TYR A 10 12.14 -5.04 -9.80
C TYR A 10 13.54 -5.36 -9.28
N THR A 11 13.85 -6.65 -9.08
CA THR A 11 15.16 -7.09 -8.62
C THR A 11 16.14 -7.31 -9.76
N LYS A 12 15.68 -7.25 -11.03
CA LYS A 12 16.49 -7.51 -12.23
C LYS A 12 17.27 -8.84 -12.13
N GLY A 13 16.64 -9.89 -11.60
CA GLY A 13 17.24 -11.21 -11.41
C GLY A 13 18.12 -11.34 -10.15
N LYS A 14 18.30 -10.26 -9.37
CA LYS A 14 19.23 -10.23 -8.21
C LYS A 14 18.55 -10.49 -6.86
N LEU A 15 17.36 -11.10 -6.84
CA LEU A 15 16.61 -11.32 -5.61
C LEU A 15 17.46 -12.03 -4.52
N ASN A 16 18.20 -13.06 -4.87
CA ASN A 16 19.00 -13.82 -3.91
C ASN A 16 20.14 -12.97 -3.31
N GLU A 17 20.85 -12.19 -4.13
CA GLU A 17 21.91 -11.29 -3.68
C GLU A 17 21.35 -10.21 -2.75
N LEU A 18 20.18 -9.63 -3.09
CA LEU A 18 19.50 -8.64 -2.25
C LEU A 18 19.06 -9.23 -0.91
N VAL A 19 18.59 -10.47 -0.90
CA VAL A 19 18.24 -11.18 0.34
C VAL A 19 19.47 -11.40 1.22
N ASP A 20 20.62 -11.74 0.64
CA ASP A 20 21.87 -11.88 1.40
C ASP A 20 22.29 -10.55 2.04
N ILE A 21 22.23 -9.44 1.29
CA ILE A 21 22.50 -8.10 1.83
C ILE A 21 21.55 -7.75 2.98
N ILE A 22 20.27 -8.09 2.87
CA ILE A 22 19.28 -7.85 3.94
C ILE A 22 19.62 -8.65 5.19
N ILE A 23 20.05 -9.91 5.04
CA ILE A 23 20.50 -10.76 6.15
C ILE A 23 21.73 -10.15 6.82
N ASP A 24 22.75 -9.80 6.04
CA ASP A 24 24.01 -9.24 6.54
C ASP A 24 23.81 -7.86 7.20
N SER A 25 22.79 -7.10 6.78
CA SER A 25 22.46 -5.82 7.42
C SER A 25 21.86 -5.94 8.84
N GLY A 26 21.52 -7.15 9.27
CA GLY A 26 20.90 -7.40 10.57
C GLY A 26 19.42 -6.98 10.65
N ALA A 27 18.75 -6.84 9.52
CA ALA A 27 17.31 -6.54 9.44
C ALA A 27 16.51 -7.54 10.29
N LYS A 28 15.43 -7.07 10.92
CA LYS A 28 14.53 -7.91 11.74
C LYS A 28 13.24 -8.27 11.04
N LEU A 29 12.89 -7.51 10.03
CA LEU A 29 11.68 -7.69 9.24
C LEU A 29 11.99 -7.45 7.75
N PHE A 30 11.61 -8.40 6.92
CA PHE A 30 11.58 -8.25 5.47
C PHE A 30 10.14 -8.03 5.01
N VAL A 31 9.91 -6.98 4.23
CA VAL A 31 8.60 -6.65 3.66
C VAL A 31 8.63 -6.78 2.16
N SER A 32 7.74 -7.63 1.60
CA SER A 32 7.53 -7.68 0.17
C SER A 32 6.18 -7.09 -0.24
N ALA A 33 6.14 -6.49 -1.41
CA ALA A 33 4.94 -5.94 -2.04
C ALA A 33 4.92 -6.26 -3.54
N VAL A 34 3.76 -6.07 -4.17
CA VAL A 34 3.56 -6.27 -5.63
C VAL A 34 3.88 -7.70 -6.09
N GLY A 35 3.65 -8.65 -5.24
CA GLY A 35 3.87 -10.08 -5.48
C GLY A 35 4.09 -10.86 -4.20
N VAL A 36 4.37 -12.14 -4.36
CA VAL A 36 4.70 -13.06 -3.27
C VAL A 36 5.99 -13.76 -3.66
N PRO A 37 7.07 -13.66 -2.87
CA PRO A 37 8.37 -14.22 -3.22
C PRO A 37 8.32 -15.76 -3.23
N PRO A 38 9.34 -16.43 -3.78
CA PRO A 38 9.51 -17.87 -3.66
C PRO A 38 9.60 -18.31 -2.20
N LYS A 39 9.04 -19.48 -1.88
CA LYS A 39 9.07 -20.06 -0.52
C LYS A 39 10.50 -20.19 0.04
N SER A 40 11.47 -20.51 -0.82
CA SER A 40 12.89 -20.63 -0.44
C SER A 40 13.48 -19.33 0.11
N VAL A 41 12.99 -18.17 -0.34
CA VAL A 41 13.39 -16.85 0.20
C VAL A 41 12.90 -16.69 1.63
N VAL A 42 11.63 -17.03 1.89
CA VAL A 42 11.05 -16.95 3.24
C VAL A 42 11.76 -17.90 4.19
N GLU A 43 12.00 -19.15 3.76
CA GLU A 43 12.75 -20.14 4.55
C GLU A 43 14.17 -19.66 4.87
N LYS A 44 14.84 -18.98 3.91
CA LYS A 44 16.17 -18.41 4.13
C LYS A 44 16.13 -17.28 5.16
N LEU A 45 15.15 -16.37 5.09
CA LEU A 45 14.96 -15.31 6.06
C LEU A 45 14.70 -15.87 7.48
N HIS A 46 13.81 -16.86 7.61
CA HIS A 46 13.49 -17.51 8.87
C HIS A 46 14.69 -18.19 9.52
N LYS A 47 15.57 -18.85 8.72
CA LYS A 47 16.83 -19.43 9.23
C LYS A 47 17.74 -18.40 9.89
N HIS A 48 17.61 -17.10 9.55
CA HIS A 48 18.37 -16.00 10.13
C HIS A 48 17.55 -15.17 11.13
N GLY A 49 16.38 -15.68 11.55
CA GLY A 49 15.53 -14.99 12.55
C GLY A 49 14.88 -13.71 12.05
N ILE A 50 14.70 -13.57 10.73
CA ILE A 50 14.09 -12.39 10.10
C ILE A 50 12.63 -12.69 9.81
N LEU A 51 11.72 -11.88 10.39
CA LEU A 51 10.29 -11.96 10.13
C LEU A 51 9.97 -11.59 8.67
N TYR A 52 8.97 -12.25 8.13
CA TYR A 52 8.48 -11.97 6.78
C TYR A 52 7.07 -11.39 6.79
N MET A 53 6.91 -10.20 6.20
CA MET A 53 5.62 -9.55 5.97
C MET A 53 5.35 -9.42 4.47
N ASN A 54 4.13 -9.77 4.03
CA ASN A 54 3.70 -9.53 2.65
C ASN A 54 2.55 -8.52 2.60
N MET A 55 2.72 -7.47 1.79
CA MET A 55 1.65 -6.52 1.50
C MET A 55 0.78 -7.04 0.35
N ILE A 56 -0.52 -7.08 0.56
CA ILE A 56 -1.51 -7.55 -0.41
C ILE A 56 -2.70 -6.60 -0.51
N GLY A 57 -3.29 -6.48 -1.69
CA GLY A 57 -4.45 -5.62 -1.96
C GLY A 57 -5.76 -6.39 -2.15
N HIS A 58 -5.79 -7.72 -1.94
CA HIS A 58 -7.01 -8.51 -2.14
C HIS A 58 -6.99 -9.81 -1.31
N PRO A 59 -8.12 -10.23 -0.71
CA PRO A 59 -8.21 -11.46 0.11
C PRO A 59 -7.74 -12.74 -0.58
N LYS A 60 -7.93 -12.86 -1.90
CA LYS A 60 -7.49 -14.05 -2.69
C LYS A 60 -6.00 -14.37 -2.58
N HIS A 61 -5.17 -13.41 -2.16
CA HIS A 61 -3.74 -13.60 -2.01
C HIS A 61 -3.32 -14.14 -0.64
N ILE A 62 -4.21 -14.10 0.36
CA ILE A 62 -3.93 -14.53 1.74
C ILE A 62 -3.45 -15.98 1.77
N LYS A 63 -4.20 -16.89 1.12
CA LYS A 63 -3.82 -18.30 1.11
C LYS A 63 -2.40 -18.52 0.59
N LYS A 64 -2.03 -17.85 -0.52
CA LYS A 64 -0.68 -17.97 -1.08
C LYS A 64 0.39 -17.50 -0.10
N CYS A 65 0.13 -16.44 0.67
CA CYS A 65 1.05 -15.95 1.69
C CYS A 65 1.20 -16.97 2.85
N LEU A 66 0.10 -17.55 3.29
CA LEU A 66 0.10 -18.59 4.33
C LEU A 66 0.87 -19.84 3.88
N ASP A 67 0.68 -20.27 2.64
CA ASP A 67 1.32 -21.48 2.08
C ASP A 67 2.86 -21.36 2.01
N ILE A 68 3.41 -20.15 1.95
CA ILE A 68 4.85 -19.90 1.93
C ILE A 68 5.44 -19.57 3.31
N GLY A 69 4.58 -19.48 4.35
CA GLY A 69 5.03 -19.26 5.73
C GLY A 69 5.15 -17.79 6.12
N VAL A 70 4.20 -16.94 5.72
CA VAL A 70 4.16 -15.54 6.16
C VAL A 70 3.96 -15.42 7.67
N ASP A 71 4.62 -14.44 8.29
CA ASP A 71 4.44 -14.13 9.71
C ASP A 71 3.42 -13.00 9.91
N ILE A 72 3.43 -12.03 8.99
CA ILE A 72 2.56 -10.84 9.03
C ILE A 72 2.00 -10.59 7.63
N ILE A 73 0.70 -10.34 7.55
CA ILE A 73 0.07 -9.87 6.31
C ILE A 73 -0.28 -8.39 6.47
N CYS A 74 0.30 -7.55 5.61
CA CYS A 74 -0.13 -6.17 5.47
C CYS A 74 -1.28 -6.10 4.48
N ALA A 75 -2.51 -6.03 4.98
CA ALA A 75 -3.72 -5.95 4.18
C ALA A 75 -4.02 -4.49 3.82
N GLN A 76 -3.78 -4.13 2.56
CA GLN A 76 -3.99 -2.77 2.06
C GLN A 76 -5.33 -2.65 1.35
N GLY A 77 -6.24 -1.88 1.93
CA GLY A 77 -7.52 -1.56 1.31
C GLY A 77 -7.40 -0.64 0.09
N GLY A 78 -8.47 -0.57 -0.68
CA GLY A 78 -8.56 0.17 -1.94
C GLY A 78 -8.36 1.69 -1.82
N GLU A 79 -8.42 2.24 -0.62
CA GLU A 79 -8.14 3.65 -0.33
C GLU A 79 -6.64 3.99 -0.30
N GLY A 80 -5.77 2.97 -0.32
CA GLY A 80 -4.33 3.15 -0.30
C GLY A 80 -3.78 3.90 -1.50
N GLY A 81 -2.67 4.60 -1.30
CA GLY A 81 -1.89 5.22 -2.38
C GLY A 81 -0.88 4.25 -2.99
N GLY A 82 -0.42 4.54 -4.19
CA GLY A 82 0.45 3.64 -4.91
C GLY A 82 -0.26 2.38 -5.37
N HIS A 83 0.47 1.29 -5.53
CA HIS A 83 -0.14 0.02 -5.94
C HIS A 83 -1.16 -0.45 -4.90
N THR A 84 -2.40 -0.65 -5.33
CA THR A 84 -3.50 -0.99 -4.44
C THR A 84 -4.54 -1.87 -5.14
N GLY A 85 -5.28 -2.65 -4.34
CA GLY A 85 -6.47 -3.35 -4.79
C GLY A 85 -7.68 -2.43 -4.89
N ASP A 86 -8.87 -3.03 -4.77
CA ASP A 86 -10.16 -2.32 -4.86
C ASP A 86 -11.10 -2.62 -3.70
N VAL A 87 -10.71 -3.56 -2.86
CA VAL A 87 -11.53 -3.96 -1.71
C VAL A 87 -11.42 -2.88 -0.64
N PRO A 88 -12.54 -2.28 -0.18
CA PRO A 88 -12.51 -1.28 0.89
C PRO A 88 -11.86 -1.79 2.17
N THR A 89 -11.09 -0.94 2.83
CA THR A 89 -10.38 -1.28 4.07
C THR A 89 -11.32 -1.84 5.14
N SER A 90 -12.50 -1.26 5.31
CA SER A 90 -13.52 -1.69 6.29
C SER A 90 -14.09 -3.10 6.04
N ILE A 91 -13.97 -3.61 4.82
CA ILE A 91 -14.39 -4.97 4.45
C ILE A 91 -13.18 -5.90 4.48
N PHE A 92 -12.05 -5.43 3.95
CA PHE A 92 -10.87 -6.28 3.78
C PHE A 92 -10.24 -6.68 5.12
N ILE A 93 -10.09 -5.73 6.06
CA ILE A 93 -9.39 -6.02 7.32
C ILE A 93 -10.09 -7.10 8.14
N PRO A 94 -11.40 -7.01 8.49
CA PRO A 94 -12.06 -8.06 9.25
C PRO A 94 -12.11 -9.40 8.49
N ALA A 95 -12.23 -9.38 7.16
CA ALA A 95 -12.14 -10.60 6.35
C ALA A 95 -10.75 -11.23 6.42
N ALA A 96 -9.68 -10.42 6.34
CA ALA A 96 -8.30 -10.90 6.45
C ALA A 96 -8.02 -11.51 7.84
N VAL A 97 -8.45 -10.85 8.91
CA VAL A 97 -8.34 -11.37 10.28
C VAL A 97 -9.01 -12.73 10.40
N LYS A 98 -10.22 -12.89 9.88
CA LYS A 98 -10.94 -14.17 9.88
C LYS A 98 -10.23 -15.26 9.07
N MET A 99 -9.63 -14.89 7.93
CA MET A 99 -8.95 -15.85 7.05
C MET A 99 -7.62 -16.38 7.59
N VAL A 100 -6.96 -15.65 8.49
CA VAL A 100 -5.70 -16.10 9.12
C VAL A 100 -5.93 -16.80 10.46
N GLU A 101 -7.16 -16.90 10.93
CA GLU A 101 -7.50 -17.53 12.20
C GLU A 101 -7.02 -18.99 12.24
N GLY A 102 -6.26 -19.34 13.27
CA GLY A 102 -5.67 -20.68 13.43
C GLY A 102 -4.36 -20.93 12.67
N TYR A 103 -3.93 -20.03 11.79
CA TYR A 103 -2.63 -20.13 11.13
C TYR A 103 -1.52 -19.55 12.01
N LYS A 104 -0.41 -20.27 12.11
CA LYS A 104 0.75 -19.88 12.91
C LYS A 104 1.95 -19.52 12.04
N SER A 105 2.69 -18.49 12.46
CA SER A 105 3.99 -18.16 11.92
C SER A 105 4.96 -19.34 12.11
N PRO A 106 5.66 -19.80 11.07
CA PRO A 106 6.66 -20.84 11.21
C PRO A 106 7.88 -20.38 12.05
N LEU A 107 8.16 -19.09 12.10
CA LEU A 107 9.29 -18.56 12.84
C LEU A 107 8.97 -18.37 14.33
N THR A 108 7.80 -17.83 14.68
CA THR A 108 7.49 -17.45 16.06
C THR A 108 6.59 -18.49 16.78
N GLY A 109 5.85 -19.30 16.03
CA GLY A 109 4.82 -20.16 16.57
C GLY A 109 3.53 -19.45 16.98
N GLU A 110 3.52 -18.11 16.94
CA GLU A 110 2.35 -17.28 17.23
C GLU A 110 1.40 -17.21 16.03
N GLN A 111 0.17 -16.75 16.24
CA GLN A 111 -0.78 -16.55 15.15
C GLN A 111 -0.25 -15.55 14.15
N VAL A 112 -0.46 -15.81 12.84
CA VAL A 112 -0.18 -14.84 11.76
C VAL A 112 -0.94 -13.55 12.01
N GLN A 113 -0.24 -12.42 11.98
CA GLN A 113 -0.79 -11.12 12.33
C GLN A 113 -1.27 -10.35 11.10
N ILE A 114 -2.24 -9.47 11.30
CA ILE A 114 -2.73 -8.55 10.28
C ILE A 114 -2.30 -7.13 10.64
N VAL A 115 -1.58 -6.49 9.72
CA VAL A 115 -1.33 -5.05 9.72
C VAL A 115 -2.27 -4.40 8.70
N ALA A 116 -3.07 -3.44 9.13
CA ALA A 116 -4.00 -2.74 8.26
C ALA A 116 -3.32 -1.57 7.53
N ALA A 117 -3.59 -1.42 6.24
CA ALA A 117 -3.10 -0.32 5.42
C ALA A 117 -4.19 0.23 4.49
N GLY A 118 -4.02 1.48 4.04
CA GLY A 118 -4.99 2.17 3.20
C GLY A 118 -6.12 2.84 4.00
N GLY A 119 -6.33 4.13 3.76
CA GLY A 119 -7.37 4.89 4.45
C GLY A 119 -7.05 5.30 5.89
N ILE A 120 -5.83 5.12 6.36
CA ILE A 120 -5.44 5.34 7.77
C ILE A 120 -4.57 6.60 7.85
N PHE A 121 -4.94 7.57 8.73
CA PHE A 121 -4.24 8.85 8.83
C PHE A 121 -4.31 9.54 10.21
N ASN A 122 -5.18 9.06 11.11
CA ASN A 122 -5.41 9.65 12.44
C ASN A 122 -5.76 8.57 13.47
N GLY A 123 -5.97 8.97 14.73
CA GLY A 123 -6.28 8.04 15.80
C GLY A 123 -7.64 7.35 15.67
N GLN A 124 -8.65 7.99 15.07
CA GLN A 124 -9.94 7.33 14.80
C GLN A 124 -9.75 6.14 13.86
N SER A 125 -8.99 6.33 12.79
CA SER A 125 -8.71 5.26 11.83
C SER A 125 -7.84 4.16 12.46
N LEU A 126 -6.87 4.47 13.30
CA LEU A 126 -6.12 3.47 14.08
C LEU A 126 -7.05 2.68 15.01
N ALA A 127 -7.88 3.36 15.82
CA ALA A 127 -8.83 2.72 16.72
C ALA A 127 -9.78 1.77 15.98
N ALA A 128 -10.31 2.19 14.84
CA ALA A 128 -11.16 1.36 14.00
C ALA A 128 -10.44 0.08 13.51
N MET A 129 -9.17 0.19 13.05
CA MET A 129 -8.42 -0.98 12.58
C MET A 129 -8.12 -1.97 13.71
N LEU A 130 -7.77 -1.48 14.90
CA LEU A 130 -7.57 -2.33 16.08
C LEU A 130 -8.89 -3.04 16.46
N THR A 131 -10.02 -2.35 16.38
CA THR A 131 -11.35 -2.94 16.62
C THR A 131 -11.73 -3.98 15.57
N PHE A 132 -11.28 -3.83 14.32
CA PHE A 132 -11.44 -4.85 13.28
C PHE A 132 -10.51 -6.05 13.46
N GLY A 133 -9.63 -6.04 14.46
CA GLY A 133 -8.73 -7.15 14.82
C GLY A 133 -7.34 -7.08 14.19
N ALA A 134 -6.97 -5.97 13.55
CA ALA A 134 -5.59 -5.73 13.15
C ALA A 134 -4.69 -5.51 14.39
N THR A 135 -3.45 -5.97 14.33
CA THR A 135 -2.45 -5.80 15.41
C THR A 135 -1.63 -4.52 15.27
N GLY A 136 -1.74 -3.86 14.14
CA GLY A 136 -1.07 -2.59 13.86
C GLY A 136 -1.52 -2.01 12.53
N VAL A 137 -0.95 -0.85 12.18
CA VAL A 137 -1.28 -0.14 10.95
C VAL A 137 -0.04 0.26 10.16
N TRP A 138 -0.20 0.37 8.85
CA TRP A 138 0.79 0.91 7.92
C TRP A 138 0.25 2.21 7.31
N VAL A 139 0.88 3.33 7.64
CA VAL A 139 0.43 4.67 7.25
C VAL A 139 1.40 5.27 6.24
N GLY A 140 0.93 5.65 5.07
CA GLY A 140 1.75 6.21 4.00
C GLY A 140 1.49 7.70 3.77
N THR A 141 0.36 8.04 3.17
CA THR A 141 0.04 9.40 2.68
C THR A 141 0.20 10.49 3.75
N ARG A 142 -0.15 10.21 5.00
CA ARG A 142 0.02 11.17 6.11
C ARG A 142 1.49 11.57 6.30
N PHE A 143 2.42 10.61 6.13
CA PHE A 143 3.85 10.87 6.30
C PHE A 143 4.53 11.48 5.07
N VAL A 144 3.87 11.57 3.91
CA VAL A 144 4.36 12.38 2.79
C VAL A 144 4.47 13.85 3.19
N LEU A 145 3.60 14.32 4.10
CA LEU A 145 3.63 15.68 4.66
C LEU A 145 4.39 15.78 5.98
N SER A 146 5.18 14.77 6.38
CA SER A 146 6.10 14.97 7.50
C SER A 146 7.26 15.87 7.09
N GLU A 147 7.81 16.62 8.04
CA GLU A 147 8.94 17.54 7.79
C GLU A 147 10.17 16.79 7.31
N GLU A 148 10.37 15.56 7.82
CA GLU A 148 11.50 14.69 7.50
C GLU A 148 11.30 13.88 6.21
N ALA A 149 10.13 14.00 5.54
CA ALA A 149 9.87 13.22 4.33
C ALA A 149 10.82 13.62 3.20
N GLY A 150 11.48 12.62 2.61
CA GLY A 150 12.29 12.79 1.41
C GLY A 150 11.49 12.97 0.12
N ALA A 151 10.16 13.12 0.21
CA ALA A 151 9.30 13.33 -0.96
C ALA A 151 9.60 14.71 -1.60
N PRO A 152 9.62 14.82 -2.94
CA PRO A 152 9.78 16.08 -3.62
C PRO A 152 8.72 17.10 -3.19
N LYS A 153 9.06 18.39 -3.17
CA LYS A 153 8.12 19.46 -2.78
C LYS A 153 6.84 19.44 -3.61
N ALA A 154 6.95 19.18 -4.91
CA ALA A 154 5.79 19.04 -5.80
C ALA A 154 4.85 17.91 -5.37
N HIS A 155 5.40 16.76 -4.94
CA HIS A 155 4.60 15.66 -4.43
C HIS A 155 3.93 16.02 -3.08
N GLN A 156 4.66 16.65 -2.17
CA GLN A 156 4.08 17.13 -0.91
C GLN A 156 2.94 18.12 -1.15
N GLU A 157 3.13 19.05 -2.08
CA GLU A 157 2.09 20.03 -2.45
C GLU A 157 0.88 19.35 -3.11
N ALA A 158 1.11 18.38 -3.98
CA ALA A 158 0.04 17.59 -4.57
C ALA A 158 -0.81 16.85 -3.52
N VAL A 159 -0.20 16.33 -2.45
CA VAL A 159 -0.94 15.74 -1.32
C VAL A 159 -1.67 16.81 -0.52
N ARG A 160 -1.00 17.91 -0.16
CA ARG A 160 -1.54 18.98 0.68
C ARG A 160 -2.79 19.66 0.08
N THR A 161 -2.85 19.77 -1.25
CA THR A 161 -3.92 20.44 -1.99
C THR A 161 -4.96 19.49 -2.56
N ALA A 162 -4.88 18.18 -2.25
CA ALA A 162 -5.80 17.19 -2.80
C ALA A 162 -7.20 17.34 -2.21
N GLY A 163 -8.22 17.39 -3.07
CA GLY A 163 -9.63 17.24 -2.71
C GLY A 163 -10.08 15.78 -2.76
N TRP A 164 -11.37 15.58 -2.54
CA TRP A 164 -11.99 14.26 -2.45
C TRP A 164 -11.94 13.47 -3.76
N ASP A 165 -12.03 14.18 -4.89
CA ASP A 165 -12.10 13.59 -6.24
C ASP A 165 -10.77 13.68 -7.01
N ASP A 166 -9.72 14.19 -6.36
CA ASP A 166 -8.44 14.50 -7.00
C ASP A 166 -7.47 13.31 -7.09
N ASN A 167 -7.95 12.10 -6.89
CA ASN A 167 -7.10 10.93 -7.07
C ASN A 167 -7.80 9.82 -7.85
N ILE A 168 -7.05 9.17 -8.70
CA ILE A 168 -7.52 8.11 -9.58
C ILE A 168 -6.64 6.87 -9.45
N ARG A 169 -7.20 5.71 -9.75
CA ARG A 169 -6.45 4.46 -9.86
C ARG A 169 -6.28 4.11 -11.33
N THR A 170 -5.05 4.10 -11.79
CA THR A 170 -4.67 3.89 -13.20
C THR A 170 -3.65 2.77 -13.35
N ILE A 171 -3.51 2.24 -14.56
CA ILE A 171 -2.50 1.24 -14.92
C ILE A 171 -1.44 1.79 -15.88
N ILE A 172 -1.53 3.06 -16.28
CA ILE A 172 -0.71 3.62 -17.36
C ILE A 172 0.79 3.68 -17.05
N PHE A 173 1.17 3.72 -15.77
CA PHE A 173 2.57 3.85 -15.33
C PHE A 173 3.30 2.53 -15.13
N THR A 174 2.59 1.47 -14.74
CA THR A 174 3.23 0.22 -14.31
C THR A 174 2.52 -1.04 -14.83
N GLY A 175 1.45 -0.88 -15.61
CA GLY A 175 0.59 -2.00 -16.03
C GLY A 175 -0.19 -2.65 -14.87
N ARG A 176 -0.12 -2.08 -13.65
CA ARG A 176 -0.82 -2.55 -12.44
C ARG A 176 -1.58 -1.39 -11.80
N PRO A 177 -2.73 -1.65 -11.15
CA PRO A 177 -3.49 -0.60 -10.49
C PRO A 177 -2.66 0.20 -9.48
N LEU A 178 -2.55 1.50 -9.73
CA LEU A 178 -1.76 2.46 -8.98
C LEU A 178 -2.61 3.69 -8.67
N ARG A 179 -2.78 4.06 -7.40
CA ARG A 179 -3.51 5.27 -7.04
C ARG A 179 -2.58 6.46 -6.94
N ILE A 180 -2.91 7.53 -7.66
CA ILE A 180 -2.12 8.75 -7.80
C ILE A 180 -3.00 9.99 -7.75
N ARG A 181 -2.39 11.17 -7.67
CA ARG A 181 -3.04 12.46 -7.97
C ARG A 181 -3.48 12.48 -9.44
N THR A 182 -4.72 12.89 -9.67
CA THR A 182 -5.22 13.18 -11.02
C THR A 182 -4.62 14.50 -11.54
N ASN A 183 -4.29 14.53 -12.80
CA ASN A 183 -3.91 15.73 -13.55
C ASN A 183 -4.46 15.62 -14.98
N PRO A 184 -4.40 16.67 -15.80
CA PRO A 184 -4.96 16.63 -17.16
C PRO A 184 -4.41 15.52 -18.06
N TYR A 185 -3.11 15.18 -17.93
CA TYR A 185 -2.48 14.12 -18.68
C TYR A 185 -3.06 12.74 -18.32
N VAL A 186 -3.17 12.44 -17.04
CA VAL A 186 -3.75 11.18 -16.54
C VAL A 186 -5.23 11.08 -16.86
N ALA A 187 -5.98 12.18 -16.68
CA ALA A 187 -7.41 12.25 -17.01
C ALA A 187 -7.63 11.97 -18.50
N ASN A 188 -6.84 12.55 -19.39
CA ASN A 188 -6.94 12.29 -20.83
C ASN A 188 -6.72 10.81 -21.17
N TRP A 189 -5.78 10.12 -20.53
CA TRP A 189 -5.61 8.68 -20.71
C TRP A 189 -6.82 7.88 -20.27
N GLU A 190 -7.33 8.16 -19.08
CA GLU A 190 -8.43 7.39 -18.47
C GLU A 190 -9.80 7.70 -19.08
N GLU A 191 -10.04 8.91 -19.56
CA GLU A 191 -11.33 9.30 -20.14
C GLU A 191 -11.41 9.04 -21.66
N ASN A 192 -10.33 9.29 -22.40
CA ASN A 192 -10.34 9.32 -23.85
C ASN A 192 -9.55 8.19 -24.53
N ARG A 193 -8.63 7.52 -23.81
CA ARG A 193 -7.68 6.58 -24.42
C ARG A 193 -7.77 5.15 -23.83
N GLN A 194 -8.93 4.74 -23.29
CA GLN A 194 -9.12 3.42 -22.66
C GLN A 194 -8.84 2.23 -23.60
N ALA A 195 -9.17 2.37 -24.90
CA ALA A 195 -8.89 1.34 -25.90
C ALA A 195 -7.37 1.17 -26.10
N GLU A 196 -6.64 2.27 -26.13
CA GLU A 196 -5.18 2.30 -26.29
C GLU A 196 -4.47 1.74 -25.06
N ILE A 197 -4.95 2.08 -23.83
CA ILE A 197 -4.46 1.45 -22.59
C ILE A 197 -4.55 -0.07 -22.69
N LYS A 198 -5.70 -0.60 -23.10
CA LYS A 198 -5.91 -2.06 -23.23
C LYS A 198 -4.99 -2.67 -24.29
N GLU A 199 -4.85 -2.01 -25.43
CA GLU A 199 -3.99 -2.47 -26.51
C GLU A 199 -2.53 -2.54 -26.07
N LEU A 200 -1.98 -1.44 -25.54
CA LEU A 200 -0.58 -1.33 -25.14
C LEU A 200 -0.26 -2.31 -23.99
N THR A 201 -1.07 -2.31 -22.95
CA THR A 201 -0.84 -3.19 -21.79
C THR A 201 -0.98 -4.68 -22.12
N SER A 202 -1.83 -5.04 -23.12
CA SER A 202 -1.91 -6.42 -23.61
C SER A 202 -0.62 -6.90 -24.30
N LYS A 203 0.16 -5.96 -24.82
CA LYS A 203 1.49 -6.18 -25.45
C LYS A 203 2.63 -6.05 -24.45
N GLY A 204 2.33 -5.73 -23.18
CA GLY A 204 3.34 -5.47 -22.14
C GLY A 204 4.03 -4.12 -22.28
N ILE A 205 3.43 -3.18 -23.01
CA ILE A 205 3.95 -1.82 -23.22
C ILE A 205 3.26 -0.90 -22.19
N LEU A 206 4.03 -0.06 -21.52
CA LEU A 206 3.50 0.92 -20.58
C LEU A 206 3.02 2.17 -21.36
N PRO A 207 1.75 2.56 -21.20
CA PRO A 207 1.18 3.70 -21.95
C PRO A 207 1.98 5.00 -21.82
N VAL A 208 2.45 5.32 -20.61
CA VAL A 208 3.24 6.55 -20.39
C VAL A 208 4.60 6.47 -21.10
N GLU A 209 5.31 5.35 -21.01
CA GLU A 209 6.61 5.17 -21.68
C GLU A 209 6.44 5.29 -23.21
N HIS A 210 5.41 4.63 -23.75
CA HIS A 210 5.08 4.71 -25.19
C HIS A 210 4.79 6.13 -25.64
N ASP A 211 4.04 6.90 -24.85
CA ASP A 211 3.67 8.27 -25.17
C ASP A 211 4.88 9.19 -25.15
N LEU A 212 5.74 9.08 -24.13
CA LEU A 212 6.97 9.86 -24.01
C LEU A 212 7.98 9.54 -25.12
N GLU A 213 8.13 8.27 -25.48
CA GLU A 213 8.98 7.85 -26.59
C GLU A 213 8.49 8.41 -27.93
N LYS A 214 7.17 8.46 -28.14
CA LYS A 214 6.55 8.98 -29.36
C LYS A 214 6.72 10.49 -29.49
N MET A 215 6.70 11.23 -28.38
CA MET A 215 6.91 12.69 -28.36
C MET A 215 8.36 13.07 -28.67
N GLY A 216 9.33 12.24 -28.24
CA GLY A 216 10.74 12.48 -28.54
C GLY A 216 11.21 13.88 -28.16
N ASP A 217 11.73 14.62 -29.18
CA ASP A 217 12.24 15.99 -28.99
C ASP A 217 11.13 17.05 -28.80
N ASP A 218 9.87 16.72 -29.07
CA ASP A 218 8.71 17.62 -28.87
C ASP A 218 8.18 17.59 -27.41
N LEU A 219 8.85 16.86 -26.52
CA LEU A 219 8.47 16.70 -25.12
C LEU A 219 8.81 17.96 -24.32
N ASP A 220 7.78 18.67 -23.85
CA ASP A 220 7.94 19.84 -23.01
C ASP A 220 8.02 19.50 -21.51
N ASP A 221 8.51 20.45 -20.70
CA ASP A 221 8.68 20.28 -19.25
C ASP A 221 7.34 20.08 -18.55
N GLU A 222 6.25 20.67 -19.02
CA GLU A 222 4.92 20.52 -18.45
C GLU A 222 4.39 19.10 -18.63
N THR A 223 4.54 18.55 -19.82
CA THR A 223 4.17 17.15 -20.09
C THR A 223 5.02 16.17 -19.27
N MET A 224 6.32 16.44 -19.17
CA MET A 224 7.23 15.64 -18.33
C MET A 224 6.80 15.64 -16.86
N ASP A 225 6.41 16.78 -16.31
CA ASP A 225 5.97 16.89 -14.92
C ASP A 225 4.60 16.24 -14.71
N ASN A 226 3.68 16.39 -15.66
CA ASN A 226 2.36 15.73 -15.62
C ASN A 226 2.43 14.20 -15.82
N ALA A 227 3.45 13.71 -16.50
CA ALA A 227 3.71 12.27 -16.66
C ALA A 227 4.38 11.63 -15.42
N ARG A 228 4.62 12.38 -14.33
CA ARG A 228 5.13 11.84 -13.06
C ARG A 228 3.99 11.43 -12.14
N PRO A 229 3.98 10.19 -11.62
CA PRO A 229 2.93 9.75 -10.71
C PRO A 229 3.17 10.28 -9.29
N PHE A 230 2.33 11.17 -8.80
CA PHE A 230 2.31 11.56 -7.39
C PHE A 230 1.43 10.59 -6.60
N LEU A 231 2.07 9.64 -5.93
CA LEU A 231 1.39 8.57 -5.19
C LEU A 231 0.69 9.12 -3.96
N MET A 232 -0.62 8.88 -3.84
CA MET A 232 -1.39 9.25 -2.66
C MET A 232 -2.64 8.40 -2.53
N GLY A 233 -3.06 8.14 -1.28
CA GLY A 233 -4.34 7.50 -1.00
C GLY A 233 -5.49 8.50 -0.96
N LYS A 234 -6.72 7.98 -0.84
CA LYS A 234 -7.92 8.82 -0.71
C LYS A 234 -7.88 9.76 0.50
N VAL A 235 -7.12 9.42 1.54
CA VAL A 235 -6.93 10.27 2.72
C VAL A 235 -6.18 11.57 2.43
N ALA A 236 -5.59 11.75 1.24
CA ALA A 236 -4.98 13.03 0.85
C ALA A 236 -5.98 14.19 0.99
N ALA A 237 -7.27 13.96 0.74
CA ALA A 237 -8.32 14.96 0.90
C ALA A 237 -8.44 15.53 2.33
N VAL A 238 -7.93 14.84 3.34
CA VAL A 238 -7.98 15.24 4.77
C VAL A 238 -6.60 15.36 5.41
N VAL A 239 -5.53 15.18 4.62
CA VAL A 239 -4.14 15.34 5.04
C VAL A 239 -3.57 16.60 4.39
N ASN A 240 -3.69 17.73 5.07
CA ASN A 240 -3.34 19.04 4.54
C ASN A 240 -2.37 19.85 5.42
N GLU A 241 -1.93 19.28 6.55
CA GLU A 241 -1.07 19.93 7.52
C GLU A 241 0.28 19.24 7.62
N ARG A 242 1.36 20.04 7.60
CA ARG A 242 2.73 19.56 7.81
C ARG A 242 3.03 19.53 9.31
N LYS A 243 3.64 18.45 9.76
CA LYS A 243 4.13 18.24 11.13
C LYS A 243 5.38 17.38 11.09
N ASN A 244 6.15 17.39 12.15
CA ASN A 244 7.23 16.41 12.26
C ASN A 244 6.68 14.99 12.49
N ALA A 245 7.45 13.98 12.10
CA ALA A 245 6.99 12.58 12.14
C ALA A 245 6.65 12.11 13.55
N ARG A 246 7.35 12.61 14.57
CA ARG A 246 7.09 12.28 15.97
C ARG A 246 5.73 12.78 16.43
N GLU A 247 5.39 14.04 16.13
CA GLU A 247 4.09 14.60 16.44
C GLU A 247 2.95 13.82 15.78
N ILE A 248 3.12 13.43 14.51
CA ILE A 248 2.14 12.63 13.79
C ILE A 248 1.89 11.29 14.51
N VAL A 249 2.95 10.60 14.93
CA VAL A 249 2.83 9.32 15.65
C VAL A 249 2.15 9.52 17.00
N ASP A 250 2.60 10.51 17.78
CA ASP A 250 2.09 10.77 19.12
C ASP A 250 0.60 11.16 19.07
N GLU A 251 0.17 11.98 18.09
CA GLU A 251 -1.23 12.32 17.85
C GLU A 251 -2.07 11.08 17.47
N ILE A 252 -1.61 10.27 16.52
CA ILE A 252 -2.33 9.07 16.09
C ILE A 252 -2.54 8.12 17.27
N VAL A 253 -1.50 7.89 18.08
CA VAL A 253 -1.58 6.95 19.22
C VAL A 253 -2.48 7.51 20.33
N THR A 254 -2.27 8.78 20.71
CA THR A 254 -3.03 9.42 21.81
C THR A 254 -4.52 9.52 21.46
N ASP A 255 -4.83 9.94 20.22
CA ASP A 255 -6.22 10.06 19.77
C ASP A 255 -6.90 8.69 19.61
N ALA A 256 -6.15 7.65 19.22
CA ALA A 256 -6.71 6.29 19.18
C ALA A 256 -7.18 5.79 20.55
N VAL A 257 -6.41 6.05 21.60
CA VAL A 257 -6.82 5.71 22.99
C VAL A 257 -8.13 6.41 23.36
N LYS A 258 -8.29 7.69 23.03
CA LYS A 258 -9.53 8.44 23.23
C LYS A 258 -10.71 7.78 22.51
N TRP A 259 -10.56 7.42 21.25
CA TRP A 259 -11.64 6.83 20.46
C TRP A 259 -12.01 5.41 20.91
N LEU A 260 -11.04 4.61 21.36
CA LEU A 260 -11.31 3.30 21.98
C LEU A 260 -12.11 3.45 23.27
N ASN A 261 -11.78 4.45 24.10
CA ASN A 261 -12.54 4.74 25.33
C ASN A 261 -13.97 5.20 25.01
N ILE A 262 -14.16 6.06 24.00
CA ILE A 262 -15.50 6.46 23.53
C ILE A 262 -16.27 5.21 23.06
N GLY A 263 -15.67 4.35 22.24
CA GLY A 263 -16.30 3.10 21.80
C GLY A 263 -16.71 2.20 22.98
N ASN A 264 -15.82 2.06 23.97
CA ASN A 264 -16.11 1.29 25.17
C ASN A 264 -17.28 1.86 25.99
N SER A 265 -17.49 3.18 25.98
CA SER A 265 -18.62 3.82 26.71
C SER A 265 -20.00 3.46 26.16
N PHE A 266 -20.11 2.95 24.96
CA PHE A 266 -21.36 2.46 24.37
C PHE A 266 -21.69 1.01 24.74
N ILE A 267 -20.79 0.31 25.47
CA ILE A 267 -21.05 -1.06 25.92
C ILE A 267 -21.98 -1.00 27.15
N VAL A 268 -23.17 -1.55 27.00
CA VAL A 268 -24.15 -1.68 28.10
C VAL A 268 -23.99 -3.07 28.71
N SER A 269 -23.85 -3.15 30.03
CA SER A 269 -23.83 -4.46 30.74
C SER A 269 -25.17 -5.16 30.60
N LYS A 270 -25.14 -6.50 30.41
CA LYS A 270 -26.39 -7.32 30.32
C LYS A 270 -27.36 -7.13 31.48
N SER A 271 -26.90 -6.65 32.65
CA SER A 271 -27.74 -6.34 33.81
C SER A 271 -28.56 -5.07 33.64
N LYS A 272 -28.37 -4.29 32.57
CA LYS A 272 -29.13 -3.06 32.26
C LYS A 272 -30.01 -3.17 31.03
N LEU A 273 -30.00 -4.34 30.34
CA LEU A 273 -30.93 -4.75 29.30
C LEU A 273 -32.02 -5.63 29.88
#